data_52877760be0531547a32bf7359a493b1
#
_entry.id   52877760be0531547a32bf7359a493b1
#
_cell.length_a   1.000
_cell.length_b   1.000
_cell.length_c   1.000
_cell.angle_alpha   90.00
_cell.angle_beta   90.00
_cell.angle_gamma   90.00
#
_symmetry.space_group_name_H-M   'P 1'
#
loop_
_entity.id
_entity.type
_entity.pdbx_description
1 polymer ?
#
loop_
_entity_poly.entity_id
_entity_poly.type
_entity_poly.pdbx_seq_one_letter_code
_entity_poly.pdbx_strand_id
1 'polypeptide(L)'
;YFKLMSKKNILLTGGAGYIGSHVAHKLIDAGFSVTIIDNLVTGNFKLVPKKAILEVFDISNKKKISKILSSKRFEAVLHFAGLIRVDESVKFPKKYNLYNYEKSKIFFETCMSYGLNKIIFSSTASVYGKPKSLKVREKDKISPINPYAKSKLRFENYLIKEKKKGRLNYIILRYFNVAGAD
;
A
#
# COMPACT_ATOMS: atom_id res chain seq x y z
N TYR A 1 -15.14 16.86 -31.91
CA TYR A 1 -14.78 15.48 -31.43
C TYR A 1 -14.20 15.58 -30.03
N PHE A 2 -15.01 15.39 -28.98
CA PHE A 2 -14.51 15.19 -27.62
C PHE A 2 -13.82 13.83 -27.59
N LYS A 3 -12.48 13.83 -27.58
CA LYS A 3 -11.68 12.63 -27.31
C LYS A 3 -12.04 12.19 -25.89
N LEU A 4 -12.85 11.14 -25.73
CA LEU A 4 -13.06 10.52 -24.42
C LEU A 4 -11.70 10.17 -23.87
N MET A 5 -11.22 10.96 -22.91
CA MET A 5 -9.97 10.63 -22.21
C MET A 5 -10.19 9.29 -21.52
N SER A 6 -9.45 8.27 -21.93
CA SER A 6 -9.53 6.95 -21.32
C SER A 6 -9.28 7.10 -19.80
N LYS A 7 -10.19 6.54 -18.99
CA LYS A 7 -10.06 6.58 -17.54
C LYS A 7 -8.71 5.99 -17.13
N LYS A 8 -7.94 6.71 -16.33
CA LYS A 8 -6.68 6.21 -15.79
C LYS A 8 -6.96 5.10 -14.78
N ASN A 9 -6.25 3.97 -14.90
CA ASN A 9 -6.41 2.84 -14.00
C ASN A 9 -5.45 2.98 -12.82
N ILE A 10 -5.94 2.73 -11.62
CA ILE A 10 -5.17 2.67 -10.38
C ILE A 10 -5.25 1.26 -9.81
N LEU A 11 -4.11 0.71 -9.42
CA LEU A 11 -4.03 -0.55 -8.68
C LEU A 11 -3.93 -0.24 -7.19
N LEU A 12 -4.83 -0.81 -6.40
CA LEU A 12 -4.90 -0.56 -4.96
C LEU A 12 -4.85 -1.89 -4.21
N THR A 13 -3.93 -2.04 -3.28
CA THR A 13 -3.89 -3.22 -2.40
C THR A 13 -4.41 -2.89 -1.02
N GLY A 14 -5.10 -3.82 -0.37
CA GLY A 14 -5.74 -3.58 0.92
C GLY A 14 -6.97 -2.68 0.83
N GLY A 15 -7.65 -2.69 -0.32
CA GLY A 15 -8.80 -1.82 -0.59
C GLY A 15 -10.10 -2.23 0.07
N ALA A 16 -10.14 -3.40 0.70
CA ALA A 16 -11.25 -3.83 1.56
C ALA A 16 -11.02 -3.46 3.05
N GLY A 17 -9.88 -2.84 3.38
CA GLY A 17 -9.58 -2.29 4.71
C GLY A 17 -10.13 -0.87 4.88
N TYR A 18 -10.05 -0.35 6.11
CA TYR A 18 -10.60 0.97 6.48
C TYR A 18 -10.06 2.10 5.58
N ILE A 19 -8.75 2.36 5.58
CA ILE A 19 -8.16 3.45 4.78
C ILE A 19 -8.31 3.19 3.27
N GLY A 20 -8.03 1.94 2.86
CA GLY A 20 -8.05 1.57 1.44
C GLY A 20 -9.42 1.73 0.80
N SER A 21 -10.50 1.39 1.50
CA SER A 21 -11.87 1.53 0.97
C SER A 21 -12.25 3.01 0.78
N HIS A 22 -11.97 3.88 1.74
CA HIS A 22 -12.20 5.33 1.61
C HIS A 22 -11.43 5.92 0.42
N VAL A 23 -10.15 5.54 0.28
CA VAL A 23 -9.34 5.97 -0.88
C VAL A 23 -9.91 5.45 -2.19
N ALA A 24 -10.39 4.21 -2.24
CA ALA A 24 -11.02 3.64 -3.42
C ALA A 24 -12.29 4.40 -3.83
N HIS A 25 -13.15 4.77 -2.88
CA HIS A 25 -14.32 5.61 -3.14
C HIS A 25 -13.92 6.96 -3.73
N LYS A 26 -13.00 7.68 -3.08
CA LYS A 26 -12.55 9.01 -3.56
C LYS A 26 -11.88 8.97 -4.93
N LEU A 27 -11.12 7.91 -5.24
CA LEU A 27 -10.54 7.72 -6.57
C LEU A 27 -11.62 7.52 -7.66
N ILE A 28 -12.65 6.72 -7.35
CA ILE A 28 -13.77 6.49 -8.28
C ILE A 28 -14.55 7.79 -8.50
N ASP A 29 -14.83 8.56 -7.46
CA ASP A 29 -15.50 9.86 -7.54
C ASP A 29 -14.68 10.87 -8.37
N ALA A 30 -13.35 10.78 -8.29
CA ALA A 30 -12.43 11.57 -9.10
C ALA A 30 -12.27 11.04 -10.55
N GLY A 31 -13.03 10.03 -10.95
CA GLY A 31 -13.06 9.52 -12.32
C GLY A 31 -12.02 8.45 -12.66
N PHE A 32 -11.28 7.92 -11.70
CA PHE A 32 -10.35 6.82 -11.94
C PHE A 32 -11.07 5.47 -12.03
N SER A 33 -10.48 4.53 -12.77
CA SER A 33 -10.85 3.11 -12.71
C SER A 33 -9.97 2.42 -11.67
N VAL A 34 -10.58 1.79 -10.66
CA VAL A 34 -9.86 1.20 -9.54
C VAL A 34 -9.94 -0.32 -9.59
N THR A 35 -8.79 -0.99 -9.54
CA THR A 35 -8.69 -2.43 -9.31
C THR A 35 -8.08 -2.65 -7.93
N ILE A 36 -8.79 -3.38 -7.09
CA ILE A 36 -8.41 -3.68 -5.71
C ILE A 36 -7.91 -5.12 -5.64
N ILE A 37 -6.76 -5.33 -4.99
CA ILE A 37 -6.27 -6.64 -4.58
C ILE A 37 -6.36 -6.70 -3.05
N ASP A 38 -7.12 -7.65 -2.53
CA ASP A 38 -7.26 -7.89 -1.09
C ASP A 38 -7.46 -9.39 -0.84
N ASN A 39 -6.91 -9.94 0.23
CA ASN A 39 -7.11 -11.35 0.58
C ASN A 39 -8.27 -11.57 1.57
N LEU A 40 -8.92 -10.48 1.99
CA LEU A 40 -10.06 -10.45 2.91
C LEU A 40 -9.80 -11.08 4.30
N VAL A 41 -8.54 -11.28 4.71
CA VAL A 41 -8.21 -11.82 6.04
C VAL A 41 -8.62 -10.85 7.15
N THR A 42 -8.46 -9.55 6.91
CA THR A 42 -8.90 -8.47 7.81
C THR A 42 -9.82 -7.47 7.11
N GLY A 43 -9.90 -7.53 5.80
CA GLY A 43 -10.74 -6.68 4.97
C GLY A 43 -12.20 -7.14 4.97
N ASN A 44 -13.10 -6.19 4.71
CA ASN A 44 -14.53 -6.44 4.56
C ASN A 44 -14.97 -6.07 3.14
N PHE A 45 -15.43 -7.06 2.35
CA PHE A 45 -15.87 -6.83 0.98
C PHE A 45 -17.03 -5.81 0.86
N LYS A 46 -17.83 -5.64 1.92
CA LYS A 46 -18.92 -4.64 1.95
C LYS A 46 -18.43 -3.20 1.87
N LEU A 47 -17.17 -2.94 2.23
CA LEU A 47 -16.54 -1.62 2.13
C LEU A 47 -16.02 -1.30 0.72
N VAL A 48 -15.96 -2.31 -0.15
CA VAL A 48 -15.46 -2.13 -1.51
C VAL A 48 -16.49 -1.40 -2.38
N PRO A 49 -16.11 -0.30 -3.06
CA PRO A 49 -17.03 0.40 -3.96
C PRO A 49 -17.55 -0.51 -5.06
N LYS A 50 -18.86 -0.48 -5.34
CA LYS A 50 -19.50 -1.30 -6.39
C LYS A 50 -18.88 -1.11 -7.79
N LYS A 51 -18.29 0.08 -8.06
CA LYS A 51 -17.63 0.40 -9.34
C LYS A 51 -16.17 -0.04 -9.41
N ALA A 52 -15.59 -0.54 -8.31
CA ALA A 52 -14.24 -1.09 -8.29
C ALA A 52 -14.25 -2.56 -8.74
N ILE A 53 -13.14 -3.00 -9.35
CA ILE A 53 -12.89 -4.43 -9.60
C ILE A 53 -12.18 -4.98 -8.36
N LEU A 54 -12.79 -5.96 -7.69
CA LEU A 54 -12.16 -6.65 -6.56
C LEU A 54 -11.58 -7.99 -7.02
N GLU A 55 -10.28 -8.15 -6.78
CA GLU A 55 -9.51 -9.36 -7.01
C GLU A 55 -9.12 -9.97 -5.65
N VAL A 56 -9.69 -11.12 -5.31
CA VAL A 56 -9.49 -11.75 -3.99
C VAL A 56 -8.33 -12.75 -4.03
N PHE A 57 -7.16 -12.30 -3.56
CA PHE A 57 -5.98 -13.15 -3.38
C PHE A 57 -4.86 -12.42 -2.60
N ASP A 58 -3.85 -13.20 -2.16
CA ASP A 58 -2.69 -12.66 -1.46
C ASP A 58 -1.74 -11.94 -2.43
N ILE A 59 -1.25 -10.75 -2.02
CA ILE A 59 -0.35 -9.90 -2.81
C ILE A 59 0.99 -10.56 -3.20
N SER A 60 1.33 -11.71 -2.67
CA SER A 60 2.51 -12.48 -3.08
C SER A 60 2.25 -13.43 -4.26
N ASN A 61 1.00 -13.54 -4.75
CA ASN A 61 0.66 -14.39 -5.87
C ASN A 61 1.08 -13.77 -7.22
N LYS A 62 2.36 -13.96 -7.57
CA LYS A 62 2.95 -13.42 -8.80
C LYS A 62 2.12 -13.73 -10.06
N LYS A 63 1.61 -14.96 -10.20
CA LYS A 63 0.85 -15.39 -11.39
C LYS A 63 -0.43 -14.56 -11.58
N LYS A 64 -1.21 -14.36 -10.52
CA LYS A 64 -2.44 -13.55 -10.58
C LYS A 64 -2.13 -12.07 -10.81
N ILE A 65 -1.10 -11.54 -10.15
CA ILE A 65 -0.64 -10.15 -10.36
C ILE A 65 -0.23 -9.94 -11.82
N SER A 66 0.60 -10.83 -12.37
CA SER A 66 1.05 -10.76 -13.77
C SER A 66 -0.13 -10.77 -14.74
N LYS A 67 -1.16 -11.60 -14.50
CA LYS A 67 -2.38 -11.63 -15.32
C LYS A 67 -3.10 -10.27 -15.32
N ILE A 68 -3.21 -9.61 -14.16
CA ILE A 68 -3.84 -8.28 -14.06
C ILE A 68 -3.00 -7.23 -14.80
N LEU A 69 -1.69 -7.23 -14.58
CA LEU A 69 -0.78 -6.24 -15.17
C LEU A 69 -0.65 -6.39 -16.70
N SER A 70 -0.80 -7.61 -17.24
CA SER A 70 -0.84 -7.85 -18.67
C SER A 70 -2.14 -7.42 -19.32
N SER A 71 -3.25 -7.38 -18.57
CA SER A 71 -4.59 -7.11 -19.14
C SER A 71 -4.85 -5.61 -19.37
N LYS A 72 -4.17 -4.73 -18.63
CA LYS A 72 -4.35 -3.28 -18.73
C LYS A 72 -3.20 -2.51 -18.12
N ARG A 73 -2.97 -1.30 -18.61
CA ARG A 73 -1.96 -0.38 -18.07
C ARG A 73 -2.50 0.32 -16.82
N PHE A 74 -1.68 0.38 -15.78
CA PHE A 74 -1.94 1.15 -14.56
C PHE A 74 -1.02 2.37 -14.48
N GLU A 75 -1.54 3.49 -13.95
CA GLU A 75 -0.77 4.71 -13.74
C GLU A 75 0.08 4.66 -12.46
N ALA A 76 -0.46 4.07 -11.40
CA ALA A 76 0.18 3.98 -10.11
C ALA A 76 -0.37 2.83 -9.26
N VAL A 77 0.40 2.45 -8.25
CA VAL A 77 -0.02 1.57 -7.15
C VAL A 77 -0.21 2.37 -5.88
N LEU A 78 -1.33 2.16 -5.19
CA LEU A 78 -1.56 2.61 -3.82
C LEU A 78 -1.56 1.37 -2.91
N HIS A 79 -0.59 1.30 -2.01
CA HIS A 79 -0.35 0.09 -1.21
C HIS A 79 -0.76 0.30 0.25
N PHE A 80 -1.95 -0.23 0.60
CA PHE A 80 -2.50 -0.24 1.96
C PHE A 80 -2.51 -1.63 2.60
N ALA A 81 -2.29 -2.70 1.83
CA ALA A 81 -2.22 -4.05 2.37
C ALA A 81 -1.12 -4.18 3.43
N GLY A 82 -1.46 -4.79 4.55
CA GLY A 82 -0.52 -5.06 5.63
C GLY A 82 -1.20 -5.26 6.97
N LEU A 83 -0.48 -5.92 7.89
CA LEU A 83 -0.90 -6.09 9.29
C LEU A 83 -0.56 -4.83 10.08
N ILE A 84 -1.46 -4.41 10.98
CA ILE A 84 -1.39 -3.10 11.66
C ILE A 84 -1.35 -3.17 13.19
N ARG A 85 -1.60 -4.33 13.80
CA ARG A 85 -1.69 -4.47 15.25
C ARG A 85 -0.32 -4.52 15.91
N VAL A 86 0.00 -3.52 16.71
CA VAL A 86 1.31 -3.39 17.39
C VAL A 86 1.51 -4.50 18.42
N ASP A 87 0.47 -4.79 19.22
CA ASP A 87 0.47 -5.85 20.25
C ASP A 87 0.74 -7.24 19.64
N GLU A 88 0.06 -7.57 18.55
CA GLU A 88 0.27 -8.81 17.81
C GLU A 88 1.69 -8.88 17.21
N SER A 89 2.22 -7.75 16.74
CA SER A 89 3.55 -7.71 16.13
C SER A 89 4.65 -8.10 17.13
N VAL A 90 4.47 -7.77 18.40
CA VAL A 90 5.42 -8.14 19.47
C VAL A 90 5.40 -9.66 19.71
N LYS A 91 4.20 -10.27 19.68
CA LYS A 91 4.04 -11.73 19.84
C LYS A 91 4.53 -12.50 18.61
N PHE A 92 4.30 -11.97 17.41
CA PHE A 92 4.57 -12.65 16.13
C PHE A 92 5.42 -11.79 15.18
N PRO A 93 6.65 -11.41 15.51
CA PRO A 93 7.47 -10.49 14.72
C PRO A 93 7.79 -11.02 13.32
N LYS A 94 8.01 -12.33 13.15
CA LYS A 94 8.25 -12.96 11.85
C LYS A 94 7.05 -12.84 10.91
N LYS A 95 5.83 -12.96 11.45
CA LYS A 95 4.58 -12.77 10.70
C LYS A 95 4.50 -11.36 10.13
N TYR A 96 4.80 -10.34 10.93
CA TYR A 96 4.78 -8.94 10.48
C TYR A 96 5.85 -8.64 9.43
N ASN A 97 7.05 -9.19 9.57
CA ASN A 97 8.07 -9.08 8.54
C ASN A 97 7.63 -9.75 7.23
N LEU A 98 7.06 -10.95 7.30
CA LEU A 98 6.57 -11.66 6.11
C LEU A 98 5.49 -10.86 5.39
N TYR A 99 4.44 -10.41 6.10
CA TYR A 99 3.28 -9.76 5.48
C TYR A 99 3.59 -8.33 5.03
N ASN A 100 4.26 -7.52 5.85
CA ASN A 100 4.47 -6.11 5.57
C ASN A 100 5.72 -5.83 4.72
N TYR A 101 6.69 -6.75 4.68
CA TYR A 101 7.91 -6.55 3.92
C TYR A 101 8.07 -7.56 2.79
N GLU A 102 8.20 -8.87 3.08
CA GLU A 102 8.56 -9.85 2.06
C GLU A 102 7.47 -9.96 0.96
N LYS A 103 6.19 -10.07 1.34
CA LYS A 103 5.08 -10.13 0.39
C LYS A 103 4.94 -8.82 -0.40
N SER A 104 5.08 -7.67 0.26
CA SER A 104 5.08 -6.37 -0.40
C SER A 104 6.22 -6.25 -1.40
N LYS A 105 7.42 -6.71 -1.05
CA LYS A 105 8.57 -6.74 -1.96
C LYS A 105 8.29 -7.58 -3.20
N ILE A 106 7.77 -8.81 -3.03
CA ILE A 106 7.37 -9.69 -4.15
C ILE A 106 6.36 -8.98 -5.07
N PHE A 107 5.35 -8.34 -4.49
CA PHE A 107 4.34 -7.59 -5.22
C PHE A 107 4.97 -6.48 -6.07
N PHE A 108 5.82 -5.65 -5.47
CA PHE A 108 6.41 -4.51 -6.19
C PHE A 108 7.46 -4.92 -7.21
N GLU A 109 8.23 -5.96 -6.96
CA GLU A 109 9.14 -6.53 -7.97
C GLU A 109 8.36 -6.99 -9.20
N THR A 110 7.19 -7.61 -9.00
CA THR A 110 6.29 -7.98 -10.10
C THR A 110 5.72 -6.75 -10.79
N CYS A 111 5.26 -5.73 -10.06
CA CYS A 111 4.77 -4.48 -10.66
C CYS A 111 5.84 -3.80 -11.54
N MET A 112 7.06 -3.68 -11.02
CA MET A 112 8.18 -3.06 -11.74
C MET A 112 8.56 -3.83 -13.01
N SER A 113 8.48 -5.16 -13.02
CA SER A 113 8.75 -5.96 -14.23
C SER A 113 7.74 -5.72 -15.36
N TYR A 114 6.58 -5.15 -15.05
CA TYR A 114 5.56 -4.70 -16.02
C TYR A 114 5.57 -3.18 -16.24
N GLY A 115 6.62 -2.47 -15.79
CA GLY A 115 6.75 -1.02 -15.96
C GLY A 115 5.86 -0.18 -15.03
N LEU A 116 5.16 -0.78 -14.06
CA LEU A 116 4.36 -0.06 -13.07
C LEU A 116 5.27 0.36 -11.91
N ASN A 117 5.74 1.60 -11.97
CA ASN A 117 6.83 2.11 -11.13
C ASN A 117 6.50 3.38 -10.32
N LYS A 118 5.23 3.81 -10.30
CA LYS A 118 4.76 4.92 -9.45
C LYS A 118 4.01 4.35 -8.26
N ILE A 119 4.46 4.67 -7.05
CA ILE A 119 4.04 4.00 -5.81
C ILE A 119 3.66 5.02 -4.76
N ILE A 120 2.48 4.85 -4.14
CA ILE A 120 2.11 5.50 -2.89
C ILE A 120 2.04 4.43 -1.83
N PHE A 121 2.86 4.54 -0.78
CA PHE A 121 2.97 3.55 0.28
C PHE A 121 2.41 4.06 1.60
N SER A 122 1.50 3.30 2.18
CA SER A 122 0.96 3.49 3.52
C SER A 122 1.97 3.01 4.57
N SER A 123 2.77 3.94 5.09
CA SER A 123 3.67 3.72 6.22
C SER A 123 3.01 4.19 7.53
N THR A 124 3.80 4.47 8.55
CA THR A 124 3.32 4.80 9.89
C THR A 124 4.22 5.79 10.59
N ALA A 125 3.64 6.70 11.38
CA ALA A 125 4.38 7.57 12.29
C ALA A 125 5.12 6.79 13.40
N SER A 126 4.75 5.54 13.66
CA SER A 126 5.44 4.65 14.61
C SER A 126 6.91 4.41 14.27
N VAL A 127 7.36 4.73 13.04
CA VAL A 127 8.79 4.66 12.65
C VAL A 127 9.66 5.65 13.44
N TYR A 128 9.08 6.72 13.98
CA TYR A 128 9.78 7.70 14.81
C TYR A 128 10.02 7.21 16.25
N GLY A 129 9.30 6.15 16.69
CA GLY A 129 9.43 5.58 18.03
C GLY A 129 8.92 6.50 19.13
N LYS A 130 9.79 6.86 20.09
CA LYS A 130 9.52 7.82 21.15
C LYS A 130 10.23 9.14 20.87
N PRO A 131 9.61 10.07 20.13
CA PRO A 131 10.24 11.37 19.85
C PRO A 131 10.36 12.20 21.12
N LYS A 132 11.41 13.04 21.20
CA LYS A 132 11.60 13.98 22.33
C LYS A 132 10.60 15.14 22.31
N SER A 133 10.05 15.45 21.16
CA SER A 133 9.05 16.53 20.96
C SER A 133 7.67 15.93 20.68
N LEU A 134 6.62 16.65 21.09
CA LEU A 134 5.23 16.34 20.73
C LEU A 134 4.95 16.46 19.22
N LYS A 135 5.79 17.18 18.49
CA LYS A 135 5.69 17.36 17.03
C LYS A 135 6.84 16.62 16.37
N VAL A 136 6.55 15.90 15.29
CA VAL A 136 7.55 15.22 14.44
C VAL A 136 7.48 15.76 13.02
N ARG A 137 8.64 15.78 12.36
CA ARG A 137 8.83 16.17 10.96
C ARG A 137 9.43 14.99 10.19
N GLU A 138 9.31 14.98 8.87
CA GLU A 138 9.81 13.89 8.02
C GLU A 138 11.31 13.65 8.16
N LYS A 139 12.09 14.70 8.49
CA LYS A 139 13.54 14.65 8.70
C LYS A 139 13.98 14.24 10.11
N ASP A 140 13.04 14.09 11.04
CA ASP A 140 13.38 13.72 12.41
C ASP A 140 13.91 12.29 12.48
N LYS A 141 14.66 12.00 13.56
CA LYS A 141 15.32 10.70 13.75
C LYS A 141 14.30 9.57 13.75
N ILE A 142 14.55 8.58 12.91
CA ILE A 142 13.78 7.34 12.83
C ILE A 142 14.35 6.34 13.83
N SER A 143 13.50 5.80 14.74
CA SER A 143 13.91 4.88 15.81
C SER A 143 12.75 3.94 16.19
N PRO A 144 12.31 3.02 15.30
CA PRO A 144 11.14 2.17 15.55
C PRO A 144 11.37 1.22 16.72
N ILE A 145 10.42 1.18 17.66
CA ILE A 145 10.52 0.41 18.92
C ILE A 145 9.74 -0.91 18.90
N ASN A 146 8.93 -1.17 17.89
CA ASN A 146 8.14 -2.39 17.78
C ASN A 146 8.30 -3.06 16.40
N PRO A 147 8.01 -4.38 16.28
CA PRO A 147 8.18 -5.12 15.03
C PRO A 147 7.30 -4.63 13.88
N TYR A 148 6.10 -4.13 14.15
CA TYR A 148 5.25 -3.50 13.15
C TYR A 148 5.95 -2.31 12.50
N ALA A 149 6.41 -1.34 13.29
CA ALA A 149 7.10 -0.17 12.79
C ALA A 149 8.42 -0.54 12.05
N LYS A 150 9.16 -1.53 12.58
CA LYS A 150 10.37 -2.06 11.93
C LYS A 150 10.06 -2.66 10.57
N SER A 151 8.96 -3.41 10.42
CA SER A 151 8.55 -4.00 9.13
C SER A 151 8.17 -2.94 8.09
N LYS A 152 7.46 -1.89 8.51
CA LYS A 152 7.12 -0.75 7.64
C LYS A 152 8.37 0.02 7.23
N LEU A 153 9.27 0.34 8.15
CA LEU A 153 10.53 1.02 7.86
C LEU A 153 11.42 0.19 6.91
N ARG A 154 11.46 -1.13 7.08
CA ARG A 154 12.20 -2.02 6.19
C ARG A 154 11.73 -1.88 4.74
N PHE A 155 10.41 -1.72 4.54
CA PHE A 155 9.85 -1.52 3.23
C PHE A 155 10.08 -0.09 2.70
N GLU A 156 10.03 0.95 3.54
CA GLU A 156 10.47 2.31 3.15
C GLU A 156 11.90 2.29 2.60
N ASN A 157 12.82 1.64 3.33
CA ASN A 157 14.23 1.53 2.92
C ASN A 157 14.39 0.77 1.59
N TYR A 158 13.56 -0.24 1.34
CA TYR A 158 13.53 -0.92 0.05
C TYR A 158 13.11 0.04 -1.08
N LEU A 159 12.05 0.82 -0.91
CA LEU A 159 11.59 1.81 -1.89
C LEU A 159 12.68 2.86 -2.18
N ILE A 160 13.33 3.38 -1.12
CA ILE A 160 14.43 4.34 -1.24
C ILE A 160 15.58 3.75 -2.05
N LYS A 161 15.96 2.49 -1.78
CA LYS A 161 17.03 1.79 -2.51
C LYS A 161 16.67 1.61 -3.99
N GLU A 162 15.45 1.22 -4.31
CA GLU A 162 15.02 1.02 -5.69
C GLU A 162 14.90 2.35 -6.46
N LYS A 163 14.48 3.43 -5.78
CA LYS A 163 14.51 4.79 -6.36
C LYS A 163 15.93 5.24 -6.72
N LYS A 164 16.93 4.99 -5.85
CA LYS A 164 18.34 5.31 -6.13
C LYS A 164 18.88 4.58 -7.36
N LYS A 165 18.32 3.40 -7.70
CA LYS A 165 18.63 2.66 -8.93
C LYS A 165 17.84 3.15 -10.15
N GLY A 166 17.03 4.18 -10.04
CA GLY A 166 16.16 4.69 -11.11
C GLY A 166 14.95 3.80 -11.44
N ARG A 167 14.64 2.79 -10.63
CA ARG A 167 13.64 1.76 -10.95
C ARG A 167 12.21 2.16 -10.64
N LEU A 168 11.99 3.10 -9.72
CA LEU A 168 10.65 3.56 -9.32
C LEU A 168 10.64 5.00 -8.79
N ASN A 169 9.43 5.56 -8.71
CA ASN A 169 9.11 6.78 -7.97
C ASN A 169 8.13 6.44 -6.86
N TYR A 170 8.29 7.06 -5.69
CA TYR A 170 7.43 6.78 -4.54
C TYR A 170 7.00 8.03 -3.80
N ILE A 171 5.87 7.90 -3.09
CA ILE A 171 5.44 8.75 -2.00
C ILE A 171 5.23 7.82 -0.80
N ILE A 172 5.83 8.16 0.36
CA ILE A 172 5.65 7.44 1.62
C ILE A 172 4.78 8.31 2.54
N LEU A 173 3.64 7.76 2.95
CA LEU A 173 2.70 8.44 3.86
C LEU A 173 2.83 7.83 5.25
N ARG A 174 3.45 8.57 6.18
CA ARG A 174 3.63 8.15 7.58
C ARG A 174 2.43 8.62 8.41
N TYR A 175 1.36 7.84 8.39
CA TYR A 175 0.14 8.17 9.13
C TYR A 175 0.33 8.11 10.64
N PHE A 176 -0.29 9.04 11.35
CA PHE A 176 -0.69 8.89 12.73
C PHE A 176 -1.97 8.04 12.81
N ASN A 177 -2.70 8.11 13.92
CA ASN A 177 -3.98 7.41 14.00
C ASN A 177 -4.98 8.07 13.04
N VAL A 178 -5.49 7.30 12.11
CA VAL A 178 -6.51 7.73 11.15
C VAL A 178 -7.86 7.49 11.78
N ALA A 179 -8.67 8.53 11.84
CA ALA A 179 -10.03 8.50 12.39
C ALA A 179 -10.99 9.22 11.45
N GLY A 180 -12.26 8.93 11.57
CA GLY A 180 -13.34 9.48 10.76
C GLY A 180 -14.04 8.40 9.95
N ALA A 181 -15.32 8.63 9.67
CA ALA A 181 -16.15 7.83 8.77
C ALA A 181 -17.07 8.78 8.00
N ASP A 182 -17.29 8.51 6.72
CA ASP A 182 -18.31 9.14 5.89
C ASP A 182 -19.64 8.40 6.04
#